data_e5f5e6d441acebe5241bb13efcafbf4a
#
_entry.id   e5f5e6d441acebe5241bb13efcafbf4a
#
_cell.length_a   1.000
_cell.length_b   1.000
_cell.length_c   1.000
_cell.angle_alpha   90.00
_cell.angle_beta   90.00
_cell.angle_gamma   90.00
#
_symmetry.space_group_name_H-M   'P 1'
#
loop_
_entity.id
_entity.type
_entity.pdbx_description
1 polymer ?
#
loop_
_entity_poly.entity_id
_entity_poly.type
_entity_poly.pdbx_seq_one_letter_code
_entity_poly.pdbx_strand_id
1 'polypeptide(L)'
;MKNLLKILVFSCLLINVISASQIDDLMKKGNDAYQNGKYQDAITDYENLVKDGYEGVSLFYNLGNAYYKDGKLGYAILYYEKALRLSPNDDDIQHNLAIANSKTIDRINTLPKFFIFQWWESLLSFFSVKGWTYFTYFLFIIILVAAGIYFFVKNPFIQRYSFFGGLAVLVLFILSVVMLTINVNRDLNIKNGIIITQVVSAKLSPDTKSNDAFVIHEGLKVKMEDRVDNWVKVRLNDGKIGWLPENDIAQI
;
A
#
# COMPACT_ATOMS: atom_id res chain seq x y z
N MET A 1 42.03 -12.61 1.96
CA MET A 1 40.59 -12.82 1.98
C MET A 1 39.89 -12.06 3.11
N LYS A 2 40.26 -12.17 4.41
CA LYS A 2 39.60 -11.47 5.54
C LYS A 2 39.56 -9.94 5.40
N ASN A 3 40.59 -9.30 4.84
CA ASN A 3 40.63 -7.84 4.67
C ASN A 3 39.78 -7.35 3.47
N LEU A 4 39.66 -8.16 2.42
CA LEU A 4 38.82 -7.87 1.27
C LEU A 4 37.32 -7.87 1.66
N LEU A 5 36.92 -8.86 2.51
CA LEU A 5 35.55 -8.94 3.03
C LEU A 5 35.22 -7.75 3.94
N LYS A 6 36.16 -7.29 4.78
CA LYS A 6 35.97 -6.09 5.62
C LYS A 6 35.83 -4.82 4.78
N ILE A 7 36.62 -4.66 3.70
CA ILE A 7 36.50 -3.51 2.79
C ILE A 7 35.14 -3.56 2.08
N LEU A 8 34.70 -4.72 1.63
CA LEU A 8 33.42 -4.89 0.94
C LEU A 8 32.21 -4.59 1.85
N VAL A 9 32.26 -5.08 3.10
CA VAL A 9 31.23 -4.77 4.11
C VAL A 9 31.23 -3.28 4.46
N PHE A 10 32.41 -2.67 4.61
CA PHE A 10 32.54 -1.26 4.95
C PHE A 10 32.10 -0.36 3.78
N SER A 11 32.39 -0.73 2.52
CA SER A 11 31.89 0.00 1.34
C SER A 11 30.38 -0.11 1.18
N CYS A 12 29.75 -1.26 1.43
CA CYS A 12 28.30 -1.42 1.44
C CYS A 12 27.63 -0.57 2.54
N LEU A 13 28.26 -0.46 3.72
CA LEU A 13 27.76 0.39 4.81
C LEU A 13 27.82 1.88 4.43
N LEU A 14 28.91 2.32 3.81
CA LEU A 14 29.08 3.73 3.38
C LEU A 14 28.07 4.13 2.31
N ILE A 15 27.78 3.27 1.33
CA ILE A 15 26.81 3.54 0.27
C ILE A 15 25.42 3.74 0.88
N ASN A 16 25.01 2.92 1.86
CA ASN A 16 23.72 3.07 2.52
C ASN A 16 23.59 4.36 3.33
N VAL A 17 24.67 4.83 3.97
CA VAL A 17 24.66 6.07 4.76
C VAL A 17 24.52 7.31 3.85
N ILE A 18 25.21 7.32 2.70
CA ILE A 18 25.13 8.44 1.74
C ILE A 18 23.72 8.55 1.14
N SER A 19 23.11 7.42 0.79
CA SER A 19 21.75 7.38 0.26
C SER A 19 20.71 7.88 1.28
N ALA A 20 20.84 7.50 2.56
CA ALA A 20 19.94 7.95 3.62
C ALA A 20 19.98 9.47 3.83
N SER A 21 21.18 10.07 3.83
CA SER A 21 21.35 11.51 3.97
C SER A 21 20.67 12.30 2.83
N GLN A 22 20.77 11.81 1.61
CA GLN A 22 20.17 12.48 0.44
C GLN A 22 18.63 12.41 0.47
N ILE A 23 18.06 11.30 0.95
CA ILE A 23 16.62 11.15 1.14
C ILE A 23 16.11 12.15 2.18
N ASP A 24 16.80 12.22 3.32
CA ASP A 24 16.43 13.12 4.42
C ASP A 24 16.48 14.58 3.97
N ASP A 25 17.48 14.96 3.18
CA ASP A 25 17.62 16.33 2.64
C ASP A 25 16.47 16.67 1.66
N LEU A 26 16.10 15.77 0.75
CA LEU A 26 14.99 15.98 -0.19
C LEU A 26 13.64 16.00 0.54
N MET A 27 13.42 15.10 1.51
CA MET A 27 12.23 15.13 2.35
C MET A 27 12.11 16.44 3.10
N LYS A 28 13.20 16.90 3.70
CA LYS A 28 13.23 18.19 4.42
C LYS A 28 12.92 19.35 3.48
N LYS A 29 13.54 19.39 2.30
CA LYS A 29 13.30 20.44 1.30
C LYS A 29 11.83 20.49 0.86
N GLY A 30 11.22 19.34 0.57
CA GLY A 30 9.80 19.26 0.27
C GLY A 30 8.91 19.71 1.43
N ASN A 31 9.26 19.32 2.66
CA ASN A 31 8.54 19.77 3.86
C ASN A 31 8.63 21.29 4.05
N ASP A 32 9.80 21.87 3.87
CA ASP A 32 10.02 23.32 3.97
C ASP A 32 9.23 24.07 2.88
N ALA A 33 9.23 23.57 1.64
CA ALA A 33 8.44 24.12 0.55
C ALA A 33 6.93 24.07 0.85
N TYR A 34 6.45 22.93 1.37
CA TYR A 34 5.04 22.76 1.77
C TYR A 34 4.63 23.77 2.86
N GLN A 35 5.44 23.91 3.93
CA GLN A 35 5.17 24.83 5.02
C GLN A 35 5.15 26.30 4.57
N ASN A 36 5.94 26.64 3.55
CA ASN A 36 5.97 27.98 2.94
C ASN A 36 4.85 28.19 1.89
N GLY A 37 3.91 27.24 1.72
CA GLY A 37 2.81 27.34 0.78
C GLY A 37 3.21 27.10 -0.69
N LYS A 38 4.46 26.69 -0.95
CA LYS A 38 5.00 26.38 -2.29
C LYS A 38 4.70 24.93 -2.66
N TYR A 39 3.40 24.62 -2.83
CA TYR A 39 2.95 23.24 -2.98
C TYR A 39 3.51 22.56 -4.22
N GLN A 40 3.67 23.28 -5.33
CA GLN A 40 4.23 22.76 -6.57
C GLN A 40 5.71 22.37 -6.44
N ASP A 41 6.49 23.18 -5.69
CA ASP A 41 7.89 22.87 -5.39
C ASP A 41 7.98 21.64 -4.50
N ALA A 42 7.12 21.54 -3.47
CA ALA A 42 7.03 20.37 -2.60
C ALA A 42 6.68 19.10 -3.39
N ILE A 43 5.70 19.16 -4.29
CA ILE A 43 5.34 18.04 -5.19
C ILE A 43 6.57 17.59 -5.98
N THR A 44 7.29 18.54 -6.59
CA THR A 44 8.48 18.24 -7.40
C THR A 44 9.56 17.52 -6.59
N ASP A 45 9.85 18.01 -5.36
CA ASP A 45 10.87 17.42 -4.50
C ASP A 45 10.47 15.99 -4.03
N TYR A 46 9.20 15.78 -3.66
CA TYR A 46 8.70 14.45 -3.28
C TYR A 46 8.60 13.50 -4.47
N GLU A 47 8.16 13.95 -5.65
CA GLU A 47 8.12 13.11 -6.84
C GLU A 47 9.49 12.64 -7.29
N ASN A 48 10.54 13.44 -7.10
CA ASN A 48 11.91 13.02 -7.39
C ASN A 48 12.28 11.81 -6.53
N LEU A 49 11.92 11.80 -5.24
CA LEU A 49 12.12 10.63 -4.38
C LEU A 49 11.34 9.40 -4.89
N VAL A 50 10.09 9.59 -5.31
CA VAL A 50 9.27 8.49 -5.87
C VAL A 50 9.89 7.96 -7.18
N LYS A 51 10.39 8.83 -8.07
CA LYS A 51 11.08 8.45 -9.32
C LYS A 51 12.38 7.70 -9.07
N ASP A 52 13.08 8.04 -7.99
CA ASP A 52 14.28 7.32 -7.52
C ASP A 52 13.97 5.97 -6.86
N GLY A 53 12.67 5.59 -6.82
CA GLY A 53 12.22 4.30 -6.31
C GLY A 53 11.99 4.26 -4.80
N TYR A 54 11.96 5.42 -4.12
CA TYR A 54 11.66 5.45 -2.69
C TYR A 54 10.16 5.33 -2.43
N GLU A 55 9.83 4.49 -1.46
CA GLU A 55 8.47 4.30 -0.98
C GLU A 55 8.43 4.43 0.54
N GLY A 56 7.46 5.18 1.05
CA GLY A 56 7.30 5.36 2.49
C GLY A 56 6.00 6.04 2.86
N VAL A 57 5.48 5.73 4.05
CA VAL A 57 4.22 6.28 4.55
C VAL A 57 4.28 7.81 4.56
N SER A 58 5.32 8.38 5.17
CA SER A 58 5.47 9.84 5.29
C SER A 58 5.64 10.53 3.93
N LEU A 59 6.38 9.90 2.98
CA LEU A 59 6.56 10.44 1.64
C LEU A 59 5.22 10.50 0.89
N PHE A 60 4.48 9.40 0.85
CA PHE A 60 3.20 9.35 0.16
C PHE A 60 2.14 10.23 0.83
N TYR A 61 2.10 10.27 2.16
CA TYR A 61 1.20 11.14 2.90
C TYR A 61 1.45 12.62 2.62
N ASN A 62 2.73 13.07 2.68
CA ASN A 62 3.10 14.46 2.42
C ASN A 62 2.85 14.85 0.96
N LEU A 63 3.13 13.95 0.03
CA LEU A 63 2.84 14.16 -1.39
C LEU A 63 1.33 14.26 -1.64
N GLY A 64 0.52 13.42 -1.00
CA GLY A 64 -0.93 13.52 -1.00
C GLY A 64 -1.44 14.86 -0.47
N ASN A 65 -0.86 15.34 0.65
CA ASN A 65 -1.18 16.64 1.22
C ASN A 65 -0.80 17.79 0.25
N ALA A 66 0.36 17.72 -0.38
CA ALA A 66 0.82 18.72 -1.34
C ALA A 66 -0.09 18.81 -2.56
N TYR A 67 -0.46 17.67 -3.14
CA TYR A 67 -1.43 17.61 -4.25
C TYR A 67 -2.82 18.11 -3.86
N TYR A 68 -3.28 17.78 -2.65
CA TYR A 68 -4.57 18.28 -2.16
C TYR A 68 -4.58 19.80 -2.03
N LYS A 69 -3.49 20.41 -1.53
CA LYS A 69 -3.33 21.87 -1.43
C LYS A 69 -3.17 22.53 -2.80
N ASP A 70 -2.56 21.85 -3.76
CA ASP A 70 -2.42 22.30 -5.15
C ASP A 70 -3.71 22.14 -5.99
N GLY A 71 -4.77 21.52 -5.41
CA GLY A 71 -6.07 21.34 -6.07
C GLY A 71 -6.15 20.12 -6.99
N LYS A 72 -5.14 19.27 -7.05
CA LYS A 72 -5.08 18.04 -7.87
C LYS A 72 -5.64 16.85 -7.09
N LEU A 73 -6.97 16.77 -7.04
CA LEU A 73 -7.69 15.84 -6.16
C LEU A 73 -7.40 14.37 -6.48
N GLY A 74 -7.35 14.00 -7.76
CA GLY A 74 -7.06 12.62 -8.17
C GLY A 74 -5.70 12.13 -7.69
N TYR A 75 -4.66 12.96 -7.84
CA TYR A 75 -3.32 12.63 -7.33
C TYR A 75 -3.26 12.61 -5.80
N ALA A 76 -3.97 13.52 -5.12
CA ALA A 76 -4.03 13.50 -3.66
C ALA A 76 -4.60 12.16 -3.15
N ILE A 77 -5.71 11.70 -3.71
CA ILE A 77 -6.33 10.42 -3.36
C ILE A 77 -5.39 9.25 -3.69
N LEU A 78 -4.72 9.28 -4.84
CA LEU A 78 -3.75 8.26 -5.23
C LEU A 78 -2.66 8.07 -4.16
N TYR A 79 -2.04 9.17 -3.72
CA TYR A 79 -0.94 9.09 -2.77
C TYR A 79 -1.40 8.80 -1.34
N TYR A 80 -2.58 9.24 -0.92
CA TYR A 80 -3.18 8.79 0.34
C TYR A 80 -3.50 7.28 0.32
N GLU A 81 -4.02 6.75 -0.77
CA GLU A 81 -4.25 5.31 -0.93
C GLU A 81 -2.94 4.49 -0.90
N LYS A 82 -1.86 5.01 -1.53
CA LYS A 82 -0.51 4.41 -1.43
C LYS A 82 0.02 4.44 -0.01
N ALA A 83 -0.16 5.53 0.72
CA ALA A 83 0.22 5.64 2.12
C ALA A 83 -0.58 4.67 3.00
N LEU A 84 -1.90 4.59 2.78
CA LEU A 84 -2.80 3.70 3.52
C LEU A 84 -2.48 2.22 3.28
N ARG A 85 -2.05 1.84 2.07
CA ARG A 85 -1.57 0.48 1.78
C ARG A 85 -0.36 0.09 2.64
N LEU A 86 0.52 1.05 2.93
CA LEU A 86 1.69 0.83 3.77
C LEU A 86 1.35 0.86 5.28
N SER A 87 0.39 1.70 5.68
CA SER A 87 -0.07 1.85 7.07
C SER A 87 -1.60 1.89 7.15
N PRO A 88 -2.28 0.72 7.12
CA PRO A 88 -3.73 0.65 7.01
C PRO A 88 -4.51 1.26 8.18
N ASN A 89 -3.91 1.34 9.36
CA ASN A 89 -4.55 1.79 10.60
C ASN A 89 -4.08 3.21 11.03
N ASP A 90 -3.54 3.99 10.11
CA ASP A 90 -3.13 5.35 10.37
C ASP A 90 -4.34 6.29 10.27
N ASP A 91 -4.73 6.86 11.40
CA ASP A 91 -5.93 7.69 11.51
C ASP A 91 -5.81 9.01 10.71
N ASP A 92 -4.62 9.59 10.63
CA ASP A 92 -4.38 10.84 9.89
C ASP A 92 -4.55 10.63 8.39
N ILE A 93 -4.02 9.52 7.87
CA ILE A 93 -4.18 9.14 6.46
C ILE A 93 -5.63 8.88 6.14
N GLN A 94 -6.33 8.08 6.98
CA GLN A 94 -7.75 7.76 6.80
C GLN A 94 -8.60 9.03 6.81
N HIS A 95 -8.34 9.95 7.74
CA HIS A 95 -9.04 11.22 7.85
C HIS A 95 -8.87 12.09 6.60
N ASN A 96 -7.63 12.30 6.16
CA ASN A 96 -7.35 13.13 4.98
C ASN A 96 -7.87 12.51 3.70
N LEU A 97 -7.79 11.18 3.55
CA LEU A 97 -8.40 10.44 2.45
C LEU A 97 -9.93 10.59 2.46
N ALA A 98 -10.57 10.51 3.61
CA ALA A 98 -12.02 10.71 3.73
C ALA A 98 -12.42 12.14 3.32
N ILE A 99 -11.66 13.17 3.73
CA ILE A 99 -11.87 14.56 3.31
C ILE A 99 -11.71 14.68 1.78
N ALA A 100 -10.65 14.11 1.21
CA ALA A 100 -10.44 14.15 -0.24
C ALA A 100 -11.59 13.45 -0.99
N ASN A 101 -11.97 12.25 -0.57
CA ASN A 101 -13.09 11.50 -1.16
C ASN A 101 -14.44 12.23 -1.04
N SER A 102 -14.64 13.05 0.00
CA SER A 102 -15.88 13.83 0.13
C SER A 102 -16.03 14.91 -0.95
N LYS A 103 -14.93 15.30 -1.60
CA LYS A 103 -14.87 16.30 -2.67
C LYS A 103 -15.00 15.70 -4.07
N THR A 104 -14.93 14.38 -4.22
CA THR A 104 -15.12 13.73 -5.52
C THR A 104 -16.57 13.91 -6.00
N ILE A 105 -16.72 14.08 -7.32
CA ILE A 105 -18.03 14.24 -7.98
C ILE A 105 -18.79 12.91 -7.99
N ASP A 106 -18.06 11.82 -8.33
CA ASP A 106 -18.64 10.50 -8.46
C ASP A 106 -18.87 9.85 -7.09
N ARG A 107 -20.14 9.70 -6.73
CA ARG A 107 -20.55 8.96 -5.54
C ARG A 107 -21.08 7.60 -5.94
N ILE A 108 -20.21 6.61 -5.98
CA ILE A 108 -20.63 5.23 -6.25
C ILE A 108 -21.10 4.61 -4.94
N ASN A 109 -22.39 4.35 -4.84
CA ASN A 109 -22.95 3.60 -3.73
C ASN A 109 -22.43 2.16 -3.79
N THR A 110 -21.50 1.83 -2.91
CA THR A 110 -21.11 0.44 -2.71
C THR A 110 -22.26 -0.34 -2.15
N LEU A 111 -22.55 -1.50 -2.73
CA LEU A 111 -23.54 -2.42 -2.15
C LEU A 111 -23.12 -2.75 -0.71
N PRO A 112 -24.05 -2.70 0.27
CA PRO A 112 -23.71 -3.00 1.64
C PRO A 112 -23.17 -4.40 1.74
N LYS A 113 -21.95 -4.53 2.22
CA LYS A 113 -21.31 -5.83 2.47
C LYS A 113 -21.92 -6.46 3.71
N PHE A 114 -22.16 -7.76 3.68
CA PHE A 114 -22.58 -8.52 4.84
C PHE A 114 -21.57 -8.32 5.98
N PHE A 115 -22.01 -8.18 7.22
CA PHE A 115 -21.16 -7.88 8.39
C PHE A 115 -19.98 -8.85 8.58
N ILE A 116 -20.17 -10.15 8.24
CA ILE A 116 -19.11 -11.18 8.28
C ILE A 116 -17.95 -10.81 7.33
N PHE A 117 -18.25 -10.31 6.12
CA PHE A 117 -17.20 -9.90 5.19
C PHE A 117 -16.49 -8.62 5.65
N GLN A 118 -17.21 -7.69 6.30
CA GLN A 118 -16.59 -6.49 6.89
C GLN A 118 -15.64 -6.88 8.02
N TRP A 119 -16.07 -7.79 8.92
CA TRP A 119 -15.20 -8.28 9.98
C TRP A 119 -13.96 -9.01 9.45
N TRP A 120 -14.15 -9.86 8.42
CA TRP A 120 -13.05 -10.54 7.76
C TRP A 120 -12.06 -9.57 7.10
N GLU A 121 -12.54 -8.54 6.43
CA GLU A 121 -11.70 -7.49 5.84
C GLU A 121 -10.97 -6.69 6.92
N SER A 122 -11.62 -6.36 8.02
CA SER A 122 -10.98 -5.68 9.16
C SER A 122 -9.85 -6.54 9.75
N LEU A 123 -10.04 -7.86 9.84
CA LEU A 123 -9.00 -8.77 10.32
C LEU A 123 -7.81 -8.83 9.34
N LEU A 124 -8.07 -8.89 8.04
CA LEU A 124 -7.03 -8.91 7.02
C LEU A 124 -6.24 -7.60 6.96
N SER A 125 -6.91 -6.46 7.14
CA SER A 125 -6.31 -5.12 7.13
C SER A 125 -5.68 -4.72 8.47
N PHE A 126 -5.76 -5.58 9.51
CA PHE A 126 -5.20 -5.28 10.83
C PHE A 126 -3.69 -5.00 10.77
N PHE A 127 -2.97 -5.70 9.91
CA PHE A 127 -1.59 -5.42 9.57
C PHE A 127 -1.43 -5.25 8.05
N SER A 128 -0.46 -4.43 7.63
CA SER A 128 0.05 -4.44 6.26
C SER A 128 0.74 -5.77 5.93
N VAL A 129 1.06 -6.02 4.66
CA VAL A 129 1.82 -7.22 4.24
C VAL A 129 3.13 -7.35 5.04
N LYS A 130 3.87 -6.24 5.22
CA LYS A 130 5.08 -6.21 6.06
C LYS A 130 4.78 -6.59 7.52
N GLY A 131 3.71 -6.04 8.09
CA GLY A 131 3.30 -6.33 9.47
C GLY A 131 2.95 -7.81 9.67
N TRP A 132 2.17 -8.41 8.76
CA TRP A 132 1.87 -9.84 8.78
C TRP A 132 3.12 -10.70 8.63
N THR A 133 4.09 -10.29 7.81
CA THR A 133 5.38 -10.98 7.65
C THR A 133 6.16 -10.99 8.96
N TYR A 134 6.31 -9.84 9.62
CA TYR A 134 7.02 -9.77 10.91
C TYR A 134 6.31 -10.57 12.01
N PHE A 135 4.98 -10.51 12.05
CA PHE A 135 4.20 -11.28 13.02
C PHE A 135 4.35 -12.80 12.81
N THR A 136 4.29 -13.26 11.56
CA THR A 136 4.53 -14.66 11.21
C THR A 136 5.93 -15.11 11.61
N TYR A 137 6.95 -14.28 11.33
CA TYR A 137 8.32 -14.56 11.72
C TYR A 137 8.50 -14.64 13.25
N PHE A 138 7.85 -13.76 13.99
CA PHE A 138 7.85 -13.77 15.45
C PHE A 138 7.25 -15.06 16.00
N LEU A 139 6.11 -15.51 15.49
CA LEU A 139 5.49 -16.77 15.89
C LEU A 139 6.40 -17.98 15.57
N PHE A 140 7.06 -17.95 14.42
CA PHE A 140 8.01 -19.00 14.05
C PHE A 140 9.17 -19.11 15.07
N ILE A 141 9.74 -17.99 15.50
CA ILE A 141 10.79 -17.98 16.54
C ILE A 141 10.26 -18.58 17.85
N ILE A 142 9.03 -18.23 18.28
CA ILE A 142 8.42 -18.80 19.50
C ILE A 142 8.30 -20.33 19.38
N ILE A 143 7.89 -20.85 18.22
CA ILE A 143 7.81 -22.31 17.99
C ILE A 143 9.19 -22.96 18.15
N LEU A 144 10.26 -22.36 17.59
CA LEU A 144 11.62 -22.88 17.74
C LEU A 144 12.08 -22.89 19.21
N VAL A 145 11.77 -21.83 19.95
CA VAL A 145 12.07 -21.75 21.40
C VAL A 145 11.29 -22.82 22.16
N ALA A 146 10.00 -22.99 21.89
CA ALA A 146 9.16 -24.02 22.52
C ALA A 146 9.70 -25.43 22.21
N ALA A 147 10.08 -25.70 20.97
CA ALA A 147 10.71 -26.96 20.59
C ALA A 147 12.03 -27.17 21.32
N GLY A 148 12.90 -26.15 21.40
CA GLY A 148 14.12 -26.20 22.15
C GLY A 148 13.89 -26.52 23.64
N ILE A 149 12.94 -25.86 24.28
CA ILE A 149 12.58 -26.15 25.67
C ILE A 149 12.10 -27.60 25.82
N TYR A 150 11.24 -28.07 24.93
CA TYR A 150 10.69 -29.42 24.95
C TYR A 150 11.80 -30.49 24.86
N PHE A 151 12.79 -30.32 24.00
CA PHE A 151 13.84 -31.32 23.79
C PHE A 151 14.99 -31.24 24.81
N PHE A 152 15.34 -30.04 25.30
CA PHE A 152 16.54 -29.87 26.15
C PHE A 152 16.23 -29.77 27.63
N VAL A 153 15.01 -29.39 28.05
CA VAL A 153 14.67 -29.31 29.48
C VAL A 153 14.15 -30.66 29.96
N LYS A 154 14.76 -31.23 31.00
CA LYS A 154 14.42 -32.57 31.52
C LYS A 154 13.24 -32.57 32.52
N ASN A 155 12.62 -31.41 32.83
CA ASN A 155 11.50 -31.31 33.75
C ASN A 155 10.17 -31.63 33.02
N PRO A 156 9.43 -32.71 33.47
CA PRO A 156 8.21 -33.17 32.77
C PRO A 156 7.09 -32.11 32.73
N PHE A 157 6.99 -31.28 33.75
CA PHE A 157 5.97 -30.20 33.77
C PHE A 157 6.27 -29.15 32.73
N ILE A 158 7.56 -28.70 32.65
CA ILE A 158 7.97 -27.70 31.65
C ILE A 158 7.81 -28.26 30.22
N GLN A 159 8.17 -29.52 30.00
CA GLN A 159 7.97 -30.18 28.70
C GLN A 159 6.51 -30.18 28.27
N ARG A 160 5.61 -30.55 29.21
CA ARG A 160 4.17 -30.57 28.91
C ARG A 160 3.62 -29.18 28.55
N TYR A 161 3.97 -28.14 29.32
CA TYR A 161 3.56 -26.77 29.02
C TYR A 161 4.16 -26.27 27.71
N SER A 162 5.43 -26.58 27.44
CA SER A 162 6.10 -26.21 26.18
C SER A 162 5.44 -26.89 24.98
N PHE A 163 5.03 -28.16 25.10
CA PHE A 163 4.33 -28.87 24.04
C PHE A 163 2.96 -28.27 23.74
N PHE A 164 2.09 -28.09 24.72
CA PHE A 164 0.76 -27.53 24.49
C PHE A 164 0.80 -26.05 24.11
N GLY A 165 1.71 -25.28 24.72
CA GLY A 165 1.95 -23.89 24.34
C GLY A 165 2.47 -23.78 22.92
N GLY A 166 3.44 -24.61 22.55
CA GLY A 166 3.98 -24.68 21.19
C GLY A 166 2.92 -25.08 20.16
N LEU A 167 2.03 -26.03 20.52
CA LEU A 167 0.90 -26.42 19.66
C LEU A 167 -0.09 -25.26 19.43
N ALA A 168 -0.42 -24.51 20.49
CA ALA A 168 -1.28 -23.34 20.36
C ALA A 168 -0.65 -22.27 19.47
N VAL A 169 0.65 -22.00 19.66
CA VAL A 169 1.39 -21.05 18.81
C VAL A 169 1.47 -21.56 17.36
N LEU A 170 1.61 -22.87 17.14
CA LEU A 170 1.60 -23.45 15.78
C LEU A 170 0.26 -23.19 15.06
N VAL A 171 -0.86 -23.29 15.74
CA VAL A 171 -2.18 -22.93 15.16
C VAL A 171 -2.23 -21.46 14.77
N LEU A 172 -1.76 -20.56 15.65
CA LEU A 172 -1.68 -19.13 15.33
C LEU A 172 -0.72 -18.84 14.17
N PHE A 173 0.39 -19.55 14.09
CA PHE A 173 1.33 -19.46 12.98
C PHE A 173 0.68 -19.85 11.65
N ILE A 174 -0.03 -20.97 11.60
CA ILE A 174 -0.75 -21.41 10.39
C ILE A 174 -1.78 -20.35 9.98
N LEU A 175 -2.55 -19.82 10.92
CA LEU A 175 -3.52 -18.76 10.64
C LEU A 175 -2.82 -17.50 10.11
N SER A 176 -1.69 -17.10 10.69
CA SER A 176 -0.95 -15.93 10.22
C SER A 176 -0.36 -16.13 8.82
N VAL A 177 0.10 -17.35 8.47
CA VAL A 177 0.55 -17.68 7.11
C VAL A 177 -0.60 -17.59 6.11
N VAL A 178 -1.80 -18.06 6.47
CA VAL A 178 -3.00 -17.94 5.62
C VAL A 178 -3.35 -16.46 5.39
N MET A 179 -3.36 -15.63 6.47
CA MET A 179 -3.64 -14.19 6.36
C MET A 179 -2.58 -13.48 5.49
N LEU A 180 -1.31 -13.79 5.70
CA LEU A 180 -0.22 -13.26 4.88
C LEU A 180 -0.39 -13.63 3.41
N THR A 181 -0.67 -14.91 3.12
CA THR A 181 -0.85 -15.39 1.74
C THR A 181 -2.01 -14.68 1.04
N ILE A 182 -3.14 -14.50 1.74
CA ILE A 182 -4.31 -13.78 1.19
C ILE A 182 -3.94 -12.32 0.89
N ASN A 183 -3.24 -11.63 1.82
CA ASN A 183 -2.84 -10.24 1.63
C ASN A 183 -1.84 -10.08 0.48
N VAL A 184 -0.81 -10.93 0.41
CA VAL A 184 0.15 -10.94 -0.71
C VAL A 184 -0.56 -11.19 -2.04
N ASN A 185 -1.46 -12.17 -2.09
CA ASN A 185 -2.21 -12.48 -3.30
C ASN A 185 -3.13 -11.32 -3.73
N ARG A 186 -3.72 -10.60 -2.77
CA ARG A 186 -4.49 -9.38 -3.05
C ARG A 186 -3.60 -8.27 -3.61
N ASP A 187 -2.44 -8.03 -3.00
CA ASP A 187 -1.50 -6.99 -3.42
C ASP A 187 -0.95 -7.24 -4.83
N LEU A 188 -0.74 -8.49 -5.21
CA LEU A 188 -0.23 -8.88 -6.52
C LEU A 188 -1.32 -8.92 -7.61
N ASN A 189 -2.54 -9.34 -7.29
CA ASN A 189 -3.57 -9.65 -8.29
C ASN A 189 -4.69 -8.61 -8.37
N ILE A 190 -4.98 -7.87 -7.30
CA ILE A 190 -5.99 -6.82 -7.32
C ILE A 190 -5.31 -5.50 -7.62
N LYS A 191 -5.30 -5.15 -8.89
CA LYS A 191 -4.80 -3.86 -9.34
C LYS A 191 -5.93 -2.84 -9.23
N ASN A 192 -5.79 -1.89 -8.32
CA ASN A 192 -6.67 -0.74 -8.24
C ASN A 192 -5.97 0.47 -8.84
N GLY A 193 -6.76 1.37 -9.41
CA GLY A 193 -6.27 2.64 -9.93
C GLY A 193 -7.18 3.79 -9.48
N ILE A 194 -6.62 4.98 -9.52
CA ILE A 194 -7.34 6.24 -9.29
C ILE A 194 -7.40 7.00 -10.62
N ILE A 195 -8.56 7.53 -10.95
CA ILE A 195 -8.73 8.43 -12.10
C ILE A 195 -8.05 9.76 -11.76
N ILE A 196 -7.08 10.16 -12.59
CA ILE A 196 -6.26 11.36 -12.37
C ILE A 196 -6.64 12.53 -13.29
N THR A 197 -7.38 12.26 -14.34
CA THR A 197 -7.91 13.27 -15.26
C THR A 197 -9.24 13.81 -14.74
N GLN A 198 -9.48 15.12 -14.83
CA GLN A 198 -10.67 15.78 -14.29
C GLN A 198 -11.98 15.14 -14.76
N VAL A 199 -12.08 14.84 -16.06
CA VAL A 199 -13.25 14.18 -16.68
C VAL A 199 -12.75 13.24 -17.76
N VAL A 200 -13.20 11.99 -17.75
CA VAL A 200 -12.89 11.01 -18.79
C VAL A 200 -14.11 10.18 -19.15
N SER A 201 -14.31 9.93 -20.45
CA SER A 201 -15.33 9.02 -20.96
C SER A 201 -14.76 7.62 -21.11
N ALA A 202 -15.30 6.68 -20.35
CA ALA A 202 -15.01 5.27 -20.54
C ALA A 202 -15.71 4.74 -21.80
N LYS A 203 -14.98 3.97 -22.62
CA LYS A 203 -15.46 3.42 -23.88
C LYS A 203 -15.96 1.98 -23.72
N LEU A 204 -16.84 1.54 -24.63
CA LEU A 204 -17.32 0.14 -24.68
C LEU A 204 -16.25 -0.84 -25.16
N SER A 205 -15.29 -0.39 -25.99
CA SER A 205 -14.15 -1.15 -26.49
C SER A 205 -12.89 -0.30 -26.49
N PRO A 206 -11.69 -0.89 -26.57
CA PRO A 206 -10.40 -0.16 -26.54
C PRO A 206 -10.13 0.54 -27.90
N ASP A 207 -10.98 1.47 -28.26
CA ASP A 207 -10.90 2.26 -29.49
C ASP A 207 -11.50 3.65 -29.27
N THR A 208 -10.83 4.68 -29.74
CA THR A 208 -11.25 6.08 -29.66
C THR A 208 -12.60 6.33 -30.36
N LYS A 209 -12.91 5.55 -31.42
CA LYS A 209 -14.17 5.63 -32.17
C LYS A 209 -15.32 4.88 -31.52
N SER A 210 -15.06 4.11 -30.47
CA SER A 210 -16.10 3.37 -29.76
C SER A 210 -17.06 4.32 -29.03
N ASN A 211 -18.31 3.88 -28.86
CA ASN A 211 -19.29 4.63 -28.09
C ASN A 211 -18.88 4.72 -26.61
N ASP A 212 -19.32 5.79 -25.96
CA ASP A 212 -19.13 5.99 -24.54
C ASP A 212 -20.01 5.03 -23.74
N ALA A 213 -19.40 4.38 -22.74
CA ALA A 213 -20.11 3.53 -21.79
C ALA A 213 -20.64 4.36 -20.61
N PHE A 214 -19.79 5.22 -20.05
CA PHE A 214 -20.11 6.15 -18.96
C PHE A 214 -19.03 7.24 -18.86
N VAL A 215 -19.34 8.32 -18.16
CA VAL A 215 -18.39 9.40 -17.82
C VAL A 215 -18.02 9.29 -16.34
N ILE A 216 -16.77 9.51 -16.03
CA ILE A 216 -16.25 9.52 -14.66
C ILE A 216 -15.28 10.68 -14.45
N HIS A 217 -15.06 11.02 -13.18
CA HIS A 217 -14.27 12.18 -12.78
C HIS A 217 -13.06 11.78 -11.95
N GLU A 218 -12.13 12.71 -11.76
CA GLU A 218 -10.92 12.51 -10.97
C GLU A 218 -11.24 12.07 -9.53
N GLY A 219 -10.32 11.27 -8.98
CA GLY A 219 -10.41 10.75 -7.62
C GLY A 219 -11.21 9.45 -7.49
N LEU A 220 -11.92 9.03 -8.54
CA LEU A 220 -12.67 7.78 -8.49
C LEU A 220 -11.72 6.58 -8.45
N LYS A 221 -11.89 5.71 -7.44
CA LYS A 221 -11.17 4.43 -7.33
C LYS A 221 -11.86 3.36 -8.15
N VAL A 222 -11.12 2.72 -9.04
CA VAL A 222 -11.58 1.68 -9.94
C VAL A 222 -10.72 0.43 -9.87
N LYS A 223 -11.28 -0.73 -10.18
CA LYS A 223 -10.53 -1.98 -10.33
C LYS A 223 -10.06 -2.10 -11.77
N MET A 224 -8.75 -2.28 -11.97
CA MET A 224 -8.15 -2.55 -13.27
C MET A 224 -8.21 -4.05 -13.53
N GLU A 225 -8.79 -4.48 -14.67
CA GLU A 225 -9.01 -5.90 -14.97
C GLU A 225 -8.10 -6.42 -16.09
N ASP A 226 -7.94 -5.63 -17.15
CA ASP A 226 -7.24 -6.02 -18.35
C ASP A 226 -6.56 -4.81 -19.01
N ARG A 227 -5.61 -5.05 -19.91
CA ARG A 227 -4.91 -4.02 -20.67
C ARG A 227 -4.73 -4.47 -22.11
N VAL A 228 -5.07 -3.59 -23.04
CA VAL A 228 -4.87 -3.76 -24.48
C VAL A 228 -4.24 -2.48 -25.03
N ASP A 229 -3.02 -2.56 -25.52
CA ASP A 229 -2.22 -1.41 -25.97
C ASP A 229 -2.19 -0.29 -24.90
N ASN A 230 -2.68 0.91 -25.24
CA ASN A 230 -2.76 2.07 -24.36
C ASN A 230 -4.12 2.19 -23.63
N TRP A 231 -4.91 1.10 -23.57
CA TRP A 231 -6.22 1.06 -22.93
C TRP A 231 -6.24 0.12 -21.75
N VAL A 232 -6.89 0.57 -20.68
CA VAL A 232 -7.10 -0.21 -19.47
C VAL A 232 -8.59 -0.48 -19.28
N LYS A 233 -8.95 -1.77 -19.14
CA LYS A 233 -10.30 -2.17 -18.79
C LYS A 233 -10.52 -1.96 -17.31
N VAL A 234 -11.52 -1.18 -16.96
CA VAL A 234 -11.85 -0.86 -15.57
C VAL A 234 -13.23 -1.34 -15.20
N ARG A 235 -13.37 -1.71 -13.93
CA ARG A 235 -14.66 -2.02 -13.31
C ARG A 235 -14.91 -1.06 -12.14
N LEU A 236 -16.08 -0.46 -12.14
CA LEU A 236 -16.57 0.37 -11.05
C LEU A 236 -17.17 -0.49 -9.92
N ASN A 237 -17.32 0.08 -8.74
CA ASN A 237 -17.89 -0.63 -7.57
C ASN A 237 -19.40 -0.96 -7.74
N ASP A 238 -20.10 -0.30 -8.69
CA ASP A 238 -21.47 -0.64 -9.06
C ASP A 238 -21.56 -1.76 -10.13
N GLY A 239 -20.40 -2.26 -10.59
CA GLY A 239 -20.30 -3.34 -11.56
C GLY A 239 -20.17 -2.90 -13.02
N LYS A 240 -20.31 -1.61 -13.34
CA LYS A 240 -20.10 -1.11 -14.72
C LYS A 240 -18.68 -1.34 -15.18
N ILE A 241 -18.53 -1.68 -16.47
CA ILE A 241 -17.24 -1.97 -17.10
C ILE A 241 -17.05 -1.04 -18.29
N GLY A 242 -15.84 -0.52 -18.46
CA GLY A 242 -15.46 0.28 -19.60
C GLY A 242 -13.96 0.30 -19.83
N TRP A 243 -13.53 0.89 -20.92
CA TRP A 243 -12.13 1.05 -21.30
C TRP A 243 -11.71 2.50 -21.18
N LEU A 244 -10.58 2.76 -20.55
CA LEU A 244 -10.00 4.09 -20.36
C LEU A 244 -8.61 4.14 -20.98
N PRO A 245 -8.17 5.31 -21.50
CA PRO A 245 -6.77 5.52 -21.82
C PRO A 245 -5.89 5.32 -20.59
N GLU A 246 -4.72 4.69 -20.79
CA GLU A 246 -3.78 4.41 -19.68
C GLU A 246 -3.32 5.68 -18.95
N ASN A 247 -3.19 6.79 -19.68
CA ASN A 247 -2.75 8.07 -19.12
C ASN A 247 -3.76 8.74 -18.17
N ASP A 248 -5.04 8.29 -18.18
CA ASP A 248 -6.09 8.87 -17.36
C ASP A 248 -6.24 8.16 -16.01
N ILE A 249 -5.50 7.08 -15.79
CA ILE A 249 -5.55 6.27 -14.59
C ILE A 249 -4.14 6.03 -14.04
N ALA A 250 -3.98 6.17 -12.73
CA ALA A 250 -2.74 5.85 -12.03
C ALA A 250 -2.96 4.67 -11.08
N GLN A 251 -2.05 3.69 -11.14
CA GLN A 251 -2.09 2.51 -10.28
C GLN A 251 -1.66 2.84 -8.84
N ILE A 252 -2.40 2.27 -7.86
CA ILE A 252 -2.10 2.38 -6.43
C ILE A 252 -0.93 1.46 -6.04
#